data_c6f6ca248714818dc63ed5ac7a6a0f5e
#
_entry.id   c6f6ca248714818dc63ed5ac7a6a0f5e
#
_cell.length_a   1.000
_cell.length_b   1.000
_cell.length_c   1.000
_cell.angle_alpha   90.00
_cell.angle_beta   90.00
_cell.angle_gamma   90.00
#
_symmetry.space_group_name_H-M   'P 1'
#
loop_
_entity.id
_entity.type
_entity.pdbx_description
1 polymer ?
#
loop_
_entity_poly.entity_id
_entity_poly.type
_entity_poly.pdbx_seq_one_letter_code
_entity_poly.pdbx_strand_id
1 'polypeptide(L)'
;PERQKRYLESEIAKGARLYLLTEERPIGIVSVRGSLIENLYVLPSEQNKGYGTRLLSFAIEQCTDCPTLWILSTNTGAKRLYERNGFLPTGNMVTHSGGLSELELRLDKTAQKS
;
A
#
# COMPACT_ATOMS: atom_id res chain seq x y z
N PRO A 1 -16.96 -5.38 -24.76
CA PRO A 1 -17.19 -4.63 -23.57
C PRO A 1 -15.93 -4.50 -22.75
N GLU A 2 -15.85 -3.39 -22.12
CA GLU A 2 -14.69 -3.09 -21.34
C GLU A 2 -14.71 -3.80 -20.01
N ARG A 3 -13.55 -4.25 -19.62
CA ARG A 3 -13.37 -4.76 -18.27
C ARG A 3 -13.34 -3.61 -17.32
N GLN A 4 -14.18 -3.69 -16.32
CA GLN A 4 -14.22 -2.63 -15.34
C GLN A 4 -13.42 -3.03 -14.13
N LYS A 5 -12.50 -2.16 -13.74
CA LYS A 5 -11.79 -2.35 -12.49
C LYS A 5 -12.68 -1.84 -11.37
N ARG A 6 -12.78 -2.63 -10.34
CA ARG A 6 -13.60 -2.29 -9.20
C ARG A 6 -12.80 -2.43 -7.94
N TYR A 7 -13.04 -1.51 -7.03
CA TYR A 7 -12.51 -1.62 -5.67
C TYR A 7 -13.68 -1.89 -4.76
N LEU A 8 -13.73 -3.11 -4.25
CA LEU A 8 -14.79 -3.51 -3.33
C LEU A 8 -14.31 -3.29 -1.92
N GLU A 9 -15.10 -2.57 -1.14
CA GLU A 9 -14.71 -2.15 0.18
C GLU A 9 -15.35 -3.01 1.25
N SER A 10 -14.60 -3.35 2.29
CA SER A 10 -15.09 -4.05 3.48
C SER A 10 -14.40 -3.49 4.70
N GLU A 11 -15.12 -3.42 5.80
CA GLU A 11 -14.50 -3.05 7.06
C GLU A 11 -14.06 -4.32 7.75
N ILE A 12 -12.76 -4.43 8.08
CA ILE A 12 -12.21 -5.66 8.65
C ILE A 12 -11.87 -5.55 10.13
N ALA A 13 -11.76 -4.31 10.64
CA ALA A 13 -11.47 -4.08 12.05
C ALA A 13 -11.80 -2.63 12.34
N LYS A 14 -11.63 -2.22 13.59
CA LYS A 14 -11.96 -0.86 13.99
C LYS A 14 -11.23 0.15 13.12
N GLY A 15 -11.98 0.84 12.28
CA GLY A 15 -11.44 1.87 11.43
C GLY A 15 -10.60 1.40 10.27
N ALA A 16 -10.38 0.10 10.13
CA ALA A 16 -9.60 -0.44 9.02
C ALA A 16 -10.53 -0.89 7.91
N ARG A 17 -10.20 -0.53 6.69
CA ARG A 17 -10.99 -0.89 5.52
C ARG A 17 -10.13 -1.68 4.56
N LEU A 18 -10.70 -2.76 4.07
CA LEU A 18 -10.05 -3.62 3.09
C LEU A 18 -10.68 -3.33 1.73
N TYR A 19 -9.82 -3.12 0.75
CA TYR A 19 -10.27 -2.90 -0.62
C TYR A 19 -9.75 -4.02 -1.49
N LEU A 20 -10.66 -4.65 -2.22
CA LEU A 20 -10.32 -5.69 -3.18
C LEU A 20 -10.37 -5.11 -4.57
N LEU A 21 -9.25 -5.16 -5.28
CA LEU A 21 -9.23 -4.80 -6.69
C LEU A 21 -9.62 -6.01 -7.51
N THR A 22 -10.62 -5.84 -8.35
CA THR A 22 -11.09 -6.92 -9.19
C THR A 22 -11.27 -6.41 -10.62
N GLU A 23 -11.02 -7.31 -11.59
CA GLU A 23 -11.15 -7.02 -13.01
C GLU A 23 -11.58 -8.31 -13.66
N GLU A 24 -12.87 -8.66 -13.49
CA GLU A 24 -13.43 -9.97 -13.89
C GLU A 24 -12.90 -11.11 -13.04
N ARG A 25 -11.84 -10.87 -12.29
CA ARG A 25 -11.22 -11.83 -11.38
C ARG A 25 -10.55 -11.04 -10.27
N PRO A 26 -10.31 -11.67 -9.13
CA PRO A 26 -9.58 -10.98 -8.07
C PRO A 26 -8.15 -10.70 -8.51
N ILE A 27 -7.67 -9.50 -8.22
CA ILE A 27 -6.32 -9.06 -8.57
C ILE A 27 -5.46 -8.94 -7.33
N GLY A 28 -5.96 -8.21 -6.32
CA GLY A 28 -5.18 -7.96 -5.14
C GLY A 28 -5.98 -7.19 -4.11
N ILE A 29 -5.34 -6.93 -2.97
CA ILE A 29 -5.99 -6.23 -1.87
C ILE A 29 -5.06 -5.16 -1.32
N VAL A 30 -5.68 -4.19 -0.67
CA VAL A 30 -4.95 -3.23 0.15
C VAL A 30 -5.85 -2.84 1.31
N SER A 31 -5.28 -2.65 2.49
CA SER A 31 -6.06 -2.17 3.63
C SER A 31 -5.49 -0.85 4.13
N VAL A 32 -6.40 0.00 4.58
CA VAL A 32 -6.06 1.34 5.04
C VAL A 32 -6.77 1.59 6.37
N ARG A 33 -6.03 2.12 7.32
CA ARG A 33 -6.57 2.55 8.61
C ARG A 33 -6.16 3.99 8.81
N GLY A 34 -7.12 4.93 8.67
CA GLY A 34 -6.79 6.34 8.70
C GLY A 34 -5.87 6.71 7.56
N SER A 35 -4.60 6.96 7.87
CA SER A 35 -3.58 7.23 6.86
C SER A 35 -2.50 6.16 6.85
N LEU A 36 -2.72 5.05 7.54
CA LEU A 36 -1.79 3.95 7.55
C LEU A 36 -2.20 2.91 6.53
N ILE A 37 -1.33 2.66 5.56
CA ILE A 37 -1.54 1.60 4.58
C ILE A 37 -0.93 0.34 5.16
N GLU A 38 -1.77 -0.65 5.49
CA GLU A 38 -1.32 -1.80 6.26
C GLU A 38 -0.93 -2.99 5.42
N ASN A 39 -1.73 -3.31 4.43
CA ASN A 39 -1.47 -4.50 3.61
C ASN A 39 -1.68 -4.14 2.16
N LEU A 40 -0.73 -4.50 1.34
CA LEU A 40 -0.86 -4.37 -0.10
C LEU A 40 -0.34 -5.66 -0.70
N TYR A 41 -1.21 -6.39 -1.37
CA TYR A 41 -0.87 -7.69 -1.88
C TYR A 41 -1.50 -7.89 -3.25
N VAL A 42 -0.70 -8.34 -4.21
CA VAL A 42 -1.17 -8.68 -5.54
C VAL A 42 -0.97 -10.17 -5.72
N LEU A 43 -2.00 -10.86 -6.21
CA LEU A 43 -1.90 -12.30 -6.44
C LEU A 43 -0.70 -12.61 -7.34
N PRO A 44 0.00 -13.72 -7.08
CA PRO A 44 1.22 -14.02 -7.86
C PRO A 44 0.97 -14.03 -9.37
N SER A 45 -0.17 -14.54 -9.81
CA SER A 45 -0.48 -14.58 -11.23
C SER A 45 -0.71 -13.20 -11.83
N GLU A 46 -0.91 -12.19 -11.00
CA GLU A 46 -1.21 -10.84 -11.45
C GLU A 46 -0.06 -9.87 -11.19
N GLN A 47 1.06 -10.35 -10.69
CA GLN A 47 2.18 -9.48 -10.41
C GLN A 47 2.90 -9.10 -11.71
N ASN A 48 3.69 -8.03 -11.62
CA ASN A 48 4.47 -7.49 -12.74
C ASN A 48 3.58 -6.97 -13.88
N LYS A 49 2.37 -6.54 -13.55
CA LYS A 49 1.44 -5.97 -14.53
C LYS A 49 1.02 -4.56 -14.15
N GLY A 50 1.65 -3.97 -13.14
CA GLY A 50 1.32 -2.62 -12.74
C GLY A 50 0.21 -2.52 -11.70
N TYR A 51 -0.33 -3.62 -11.24
CA TYR A 51 -1.45 -3.56 -10.28
C TYR A 51 -1.02 -3.09 -8.90
N GLY A 52 0.23 -3.36 -8.51
CA GLY A 52 0.73 -2.85 -7.23
C GLY A 52 0.68 -1.34 -7.18
N THR A 53 1.10 -0.68 -8.26
CA THR A 53 1.05 0.77 -8.35
C THR A 53 -0.40 1.26 -8.34
N ARG A 54 -1.30 0.56 -9.01
CA ARG A 54 -2.71 0.97 -9.02
C ARG A 54 -3.34 0.85 -7.64
N LEU A 55 -3.07 -0.25 -6.94
CA LEU A 55 -3.57 -0.42 -5.57
C LEU A 55 -3.00 0.64 -4.64
N LEU A 56 -1.72 0.92 -4.79
CA LEU A 56 -1.08 1.94 -3.97
C LEU A 56 -1.69 3.32 -4.22
N SER A 57 -1.89 3.68 -5.48
CA SER A 57 -2.49 4.97 -5.81
C SER A 57 -3.89 5.09 -5.23
N PHE A 58 -4.66 4.02 -5.32
CA PHE A 58 -6.01 4.01 -4.75
C PHE A 58 -5.93 4.19 -3.23
N ALA A 59 -5.03 3.46 -2.58
CA ALA A 59 -4.88 3.54 -1.13
C ALA A 59 -4.50 4.94 -0.68
N ILE A 60 -3.60 5.58 -1.42
CA ILE A 60 -3.19 6.95 -1.12
C ILE A 60 -4.40 7.89 -1.13
N GLU A 61 -5.31 7.72 -2.07
CA GLU A 61 -6.50 8.53 -2.16
C GLU A 61 -7.44 8.32 -0.98
N GLN A 62 -7.39 7.15 -0.37
CA GLN A 62 -8.26 6.84 0.77
C GLN A 62 -7.70 7.35 2.08
N CYS A 63 -6.45 7.77 2.11
CA CYS A 63 -5.84 8.28 3.33
C CYS A 63 -6.29 9.71 3.59
N THR A 64 -6.59 10.01 4.86
CA THR A 64 -7.06 11.33 5.24
C THR A 64 -5.93 12.33 5.39
N ASP A 65 -4.71 11.83 5.58
CA ASP A 65 -3.53 12.66 5.79
C ASP A 65 -2.40 12.05 4.99
N CYS A 66 -1.17 12.44 5.27
CA CYS A 66 -0.01 11.91 4.57
C CYS A 66 0.09 10.40 4.82
N PRO A 67 0.06 9.58 3.78
CA PRO A 67 0.12 8.13 3.97
C PRO A 67 1.41 7.66 4.59
N THR A 68 1.31 6.70 5.50
CA THR A 68 2.46 6.02 6.07
C THR A 68 2.28 4.51 5.88
N LEU A 69 3.39 3.80 5.90
CA LEU A 69 3.37 2.34 5.84
C LEU A 69 4.68 1.81 6.42
N TRP A 70 4.66 0.52 6.74
CA TRP A 70 5.83 -0.15 7.29
C TRP A 70 6.19 -1.32 6.38
N ILE A 71 7.47 -1.50 6.13
CA ILE A 71 7.97 -2.62 5.32
C ILE A 71 9.09 -3.31 6.06
N LEU A 72 9.24 -4.60 5.79
CA LEU A 72 10.42 -5.31 6.27
C LEU A 72 11.65 -4.76 5.59
N SER A 73 12.71 -4.55 6.35
CA SER A 73 13.94 -3.97 5.81
C SER A 73 14.54 -4.82 4.70
N THR A 74 14.22 -6.11 4.70
CA THR A 74 14.71 -7.02 3.67
C THR A 74 13.85 -7.04 2.42
N ASN A 75 12.68 -6.39 2.45
CA ASN A 75 11.79 -6.40 1.31
C ASN A 75 12.16 -5.29 0.33
N THR A 76 13.20 -5.54 -0.46
CA THR A 76 13.74 -4.53 -1.37
C THR A 76 12.78 -4.23 -2.52
N GLY A 77 11.99 -5.22 -2.94
CA GLY A 77 11.00 -4.99 -3.99
C GLY A 77 9.93 -4.02 -3.57
N ALA A 78 9.40 -4.21 -2.36
CA ALA A 78 8.40 -3.28 -1.84
C ALA A 78 8.99 -1.88 -1.67
N LYS A 79 10.23 -1.82 -1.16
CA LYS A 79 10.88 -0.53 -0.98
C LYS A 79 10.97 0.23 -2.29
N ARG A 80 11.37 -0.45 -3.37
CA ARG A 80 11.45 0.19 -4.67
C ARG A 80 10.10 0.68 -5.15
N LEU A 81 9.06 -0.13 -4.97
CA LEU A 81 7.72 0.27 -5.37
C LEU A 81 7.29 1.55 -4.67
N TYR A 82 7.48 1.60 -3.36
CA TYR A 82 7.03 2.75 -2.59
C TYR A 82 7.88 3.97 -2.88
N GLU A 83 9.20 3.79 -3.02
CA GLU A 83 10.07 4.93 -3.33
C GLU A 83 9.78 5.51 -4.71
N ARG A 84 9.48 4.67 -5.68
CA ARG A 84 9.11 5.16 -7.01
C ARG A 84 7.84 5.99 -6.96
N ASN A 85 7.01 5.77 -5.96
CA ASN A 85 5.76 6.51 -5.80
C ASN A 85 5.87 7.64 -4.79
N GLY A 86 7.08 8.01 -4.42
CA GLY A 86 7.31 9.21 -3.63
C GLY A 86 7.44 9.00 -2.13
N PHE A 87 7.32 7.76 -1.65
CA PHE A 87 7.50 7.48 -0.23
C PHE A 87 8.97 7.56 0.14
N LEU A 88 9.24 8.12 1.31
CA LEU A 88 10.60 8.25 1.82
C LEU A 88 10.67 7.74 3.25
N PRO A 89 11.82 7.19 3.66
CA PRO A 89 11.97 6.73 5.03
C PRO A 89 11.83 7.89 6.01
N THR A 90 11.13 7.64 7.12
CA THR A 90 10.99 8.64 8.17
C THR A 90 12.13 8.59 9.18
N GLY A 91 12.87 7.49 9.19
CA GLY A 91 13.87 7.24 10.20
C GLY A 91 13.37 6.35 11.33
N ASN A 92 12.07 6.11 11.39
CA ASN A 92 11.53 5.23 12.43
C ASN A 92 11.72 3.78 12.00
N MET A 93 12.11 2.97 12.99
CA MET A 93 12.37 1.55 12.74
C MET A 93 11.97 0.78 13.99
N VAL A 94 11.40 -0.40 13.75
CA VAL A 94 11.06 -1.32 14.84
C VAL A 94 11.78 -2.62 14.56
N THR A 95 12.49 -3.12 15.57
CA THR A 95 13.20 -4.40 15.47
C THR A 95 12.46 -5.42 16.32
N HIS A 96 12.09 -6.52 15.69
CA HIS A 96 11.37 -7.61 16.35
C HIS A 96 12.36 -8.64 16.89
N SER A 97 11.90 -9.45 17.83
CA SER A 97 12.72 -10.55 18.29
C SER A 97 13.04 -11.45 17.10
N GLY A 98 14.27 -11.96 17.05
CA GLY A 98 14.70 -12.72 15.89
C GLY A 98 15.41 -11.89 14.83
N GLY A 99 15.51 -10.57 15.04
CA GLY A 99 16.34 -9.73 14.20
C GLY A 99 15.67 -9.11 12.99
N LEU A 100 14.37 -9.34 12.80
CA LEU A 100 13.66 -8.71 11.70
C LEU A 100 13.33 -7.26 12.05
N SER A 101 13.56 -6.36 11.14
CA SER A 101 13.26 -4.95 11.34
C SER A 101 12.25 -4.46 10.31
N GLU A 102 11.41 -3.54 10.76
CA GLU A 102 10.49 -2.84 9.87
C GLU A 102 10.87 -1.37 9.82
N LEU A 103 10.74 -0.80 8.64
CA LEU A 103 11.03 0.61 8.38
C LEU A 103 9.74 1.32 8.04
N GLU A 104 9.59 2.52 8.58
CA GLU A 104 8.44 3.36 8.23
C GLU A 104 8.77 4.23 7.04
N LEU A 105 7.86 4.26 6.08
CA LEU A 105 7.92 5.16 4.94
C LEU A 105 6.72 6.08 4.97
N ARG A 106 6.88 7.26 4.42
CA ARG A 106 5.82 8.26 4.40
C ARG A 106 5.81 9.01 3.09
N LEU A 107 4.62 9.27 2.59
CA LEU A 107 4.43 10.11 1.42
C LEU A 107 3.93 11.48 1.90
N ASP A 108 4.70 12.51 1.60
CA ASP A 108 4.32 13.87 1.98
C ASP A 108 3.48 14.46 0.86
N LYS A 109 2.17 14.43 1.03
CA LYS A 109 1.26 14.91 0.01
C LYS A 109 1.43 16.41 -0.26
N THR A 110 1.81 17.16 0.77
CA THR A 110 1.96 18.59 0.60
C THR A 110 3.16 18.94 -0.27
N ALA A 111 4.20 18.11 -0.21
CA ALA A 111 5.40 18.35 -1.02
C ALA A 111 5.15 18.13 -2.51
N GLN A 112 4.06 17.45 -2.86
CA GLN A 112 3.76 17.14 -4.25
C GLN A 112 2.93 18.21 -4.93
N LYS A 113 2.51 19.20 -4.20
CA LYS A 113 1.81 20.33 -4.78
C LYS A 113 2.82 21.34 -5.27
N SER A 114 3.01 21.37 -6.51
CA SER A 114 3.95 22.34 -7.06
C SER A 114 3.32 23.03 -8.23
#